data_7921ade20098ca2f8c808b5dfceae191
#
_entry.id   7921ade20098ca2f8c808b5dfceae191
#
_cell.length_a   1.000
_cell.length_b   1.000
_cell.length_c   1.000
_cell.angle_alpha   90.00
_cell.angle_beta   90.00
_cell.angle_gamma   90.00
#
_symmetry.space_group_name_H-M   'P 1'
#
loop_
_entity.id
_entity.type
_entity.pdbx_description
1 polymer ?
#
loop_
_entity_poly.entity_id
_entity_poly.type
_entity_poly.pdbx_seq_one_letter_code
_entity_poly.pdbx_strand_id
1 'polypeptide(L)'
;MNMKTKNVLLIFSMMFLAVVFMTTSCKKDDPEPEPEPQARVPVFSATSIAIDATTIDFYITCTTDDYELIKLEIKSPGGLQDETFLGNGMLLIKGEPITFPNFFVRTSGSWIFIVTGTIKSGADIGKSFTASCSVSVGGK
;
A
#
# COMPACT_ATOMS: atom_id res chain seq x y z
N MET A 1 40.17 56.56 -20.74
CA MET A 1 39.89 55.28 -20.08
C MET A 1 41.21 54.69 -19.63
N ASN A 2 41.40 54.57 -18.31
CA ASN A 2 42.72 54.32 -17.73
C ASN A 2 43.16 52.87 -17.97
N MET A 3 44.41 52.71 -18.40
CA MET A 3 45.00 51.38 -18.77
C MET A 3 44.90 50.32 -17.66
N LYS A 4 44.77 50.74 -16.40
CA LYS A 4 44.57 49.87 -15.24
C LYS A 4 43.21 49.17 -15.20
N THR A 5 42.15 49.84 -15.71
CA THR A 5 40.77 49.27 -15.74
C THR A 5 40.62 48.21 -16.82
N LYS A 6 41.34 48.28 -17.93
CA LYS A 6 41.29 47.26 -18.98
C LYS A 6 41.88 45.91 -18.52
N ASN A 7 42.97 45.96 -17.75
CA ASN A 7 43.61 44.74 -17.25
C ASN A 7 42.76 44.05 -16.17
N VAL A 8 42.09 44.81 -15.32
CA VAL A 8 41.18 44.27 -14.29
C VAL A 8 39.98 43.59 -14.94
N LEU A 9 39.42 44.22 -15.98
CA LEU A 9 38.27 43.65 -16.71
C LEU A 9 38.65 42.34 -17.43
N LEU A 10 39.87 42.26 -17.97
CA LEU A 10 40.35 41.08 -18.67
C LEU A 10 40.61 39.91 -17.71
N ILE A 11 41.14 40.19 -16.51
CA ILE A 11 41.35 39.19 -15.45
C ILE A 11 40.01 38.66 -14.93
N PHE A 12 39.02 39.52 -14.72
CA PHE A 12 37.67 39.10 -14.31
C PHE A 12 36.97 38.26 -15.39
N SER A 13 37.10 38.60 -16.67
CA SER A 13 36.54 37.82 -17.77
C SER A 13 37.21 36.45 -17.89
N MET A 14 38.53 36.36 -17.68
CA MET A 14 39.25 35.08 -17.72
C MET A 14 38.93 34.18 -16.52
N MET A 15 38.70 34.79 -15.35
CA MET A 15 38.32 34.06 -14.14
C MET A 15 36.88 33.53 -14.24
N PHE A 16 35.96 34.29 -14.88
CA PHE A 16 34.60 33.83 -15.11
C PHE A 16 34.52 32.68 -16.12
N LEU A 17 35.39 32.71 -17.14
CA LEU A 17 35.44 31.62 -18.13
C LEU A 17 36.01 30.32 -17.52
N ALA A 18 36.93 30.39 -16.57
CA ALA A 18 37.48 29.22 -15.89
C ALA A 18 36.48 28.54 -14.95
N VAL A 19 35.55 29.32 -14.33
CA VAL A 19 34.50 28.79 -13.44
C VAL A 19 33.42 28.04 -14.24
N VAL A 20 33.13 28.47 -15.48
CA VAL A 20 32.13 27.81 -16.33
C VAL A 20 32.61 26.43 -16.82
N PHE A 21 33.92 26.23 -16.97
CA PHE A 21 34.46 24.93 -17.41
C PHE A 21 34.59 23.89 -16.28
N MET A 22 34.47 24.28 -15.00
CA MET A 22 34.54 23.32 -13.88
C MET A 22 33.18 22.72 -13.49
N THR A 23 32.09 23.18 -14.10
CA THR A 23 30.75 22.64 -13.80
C THR A 23 30.27 21.53 -14.75
N THR A 24 31.06 21.15 -15.74
CA THR A 24 30.86 19.90 -16.50
C THR A 24 31.55 18.75 -15.77
N SER A 25 31.27 18.57 -14.50
CA SER A 25 31.46 17.28 -13.83
C SER A 25 30.59 16.29 -14.54
N CYS A 26 31.19 15.30 -15.19
CA CYS A 26 30.52 14.11 -15.68
C CYS A 26 29.58 13.64 -14.57
N LYS A 27 28.26 13.77 -14.73
CA LYS A 27 27.34 12.87 -14.08
C LYS A 27 27.77 11.48 -14.57
N LYS A 28 28.47 10.74 -13.72
CA LYS A 28 28.41 9.30 -13.80
C LYS A 28 26.92 9.01 -13.85
N ASP A 29 26.46 8.44 -14.93
CA ASP A 29 25.16 7.78 -14.96
C ASP A 29 25.28 6.67 -13.92
N ASP A 30 24.92 7.00 -12.66
CA ASP A 30 24.61 5.97 -11.70
C ASP A 30 23.44 5.22 -12.34
N PRO A 31 23.57 3.89 -12.54
CA PRO A 31 22.48 3.12 -13.10
C PRO A 31 21.26 3.41 -12.25
N GLU A 32 20.18 3.89 -12.90
CA GLU A 32 18.90 4.11 -12.29
C GLU A 32 18.57 2.85 -11.46
N PRO A 33 18.31 2.97 -10.14
CA PRO A 33 18.09 1.80 -9.31
C PRO A 33 17.00 0.98 -9.97
N GLU A 34 17.34 -0.25 -10.34
CA GLU A 34 16.41 -1.21 -10.91
C GLU A 34 15.20 -1.27 -9.96
N PRO A 35 13.96 -1.07 -10.46
CA PRO A 35 12.78 -1.01 -9.60
C PRO A 35 12.74 -2.29 -8.77
N GLU A 36 12.79 -2.13 -7.45
CA GLU A 36 12.71 -3.27 -6.54
C GLU A 36 11.46 -4.09 -6.90
N PRO A 37 11.58 -5.41 -7.05
CA PRO A 37 10.46 -6.26 -7.39
C PRO A 37 9.35 -6.03 -6.36
N GLN A 38 8.21 -5.54 -6.83
CA GLN A 38 7.07 -5.26 -5.95
C GLN A 38 6.67 -6.56 -5.26
N ALA A 39 6.53 -6.49 -3.93
CA ALA A 39 6.05 -7.63 -3.15
C ALA A 39 4.71 -8.10 -3.70
N ARG A 40 4.56 -9.42 -3.86
CA ARG A 40 3.30 -10.02 -4.25
C ARG A 40 2.26 -9.71 -3.17
N VAL A 41 1.14 -9.12 -3.57
CA VAL A 41 0.03 -8.86 -2.65
C VAL A 41 -0.73 -10.17 -2.39
N PRO A 42 -0.95 -10.58 -1.14
CA PRO A 42 -1.75 -11.74 -0.80
C PRO A 42 -3.18 -11.65 -1.36
N VAL A 43 -3.72 -12.78 -1.78
CA VAL A 43 -5.08 -12.86 -2.36
C VAL A 43 -6.06 -13.26 -1.27
N PHE A 44 -7.13 -12.49 -1.15
CA PHE A 44 -8.21 -12.72 -0.21
C PHE A 44 -9.51 -13.04 -0.93
N SER A 45 -10.34 -13.85 -0.29
CA SER A 45 -11.73 -14.09 -0.66
C SER A 45 -12.65 -13.74 0.50
N ALA A 46 -13.84 -13.24 0.20
CA ALA A 46 -14.90 -13.02 1.18
C ALA A 46 -16.14 -13.81 0.82
N THR A 47 -16.75 -14.43 1.82
CA THR A 47 -18.04 -15.13 1.68
C THR A 47 -18.97 -14.70 2.80
N SER A 48 -20.27 -14.93 2.64
CA SER A 48 -21.27 -14.62 3.65
C SER A 48 -22.33 -15.70 3.72
N ILE A 49 -22.85 -15.93 4.93
CA ILE A 49 -23.96 -16.83 5.19
C ILE A 49 -25.03 -16.03 5.92
N ALA A 50 -26.23 -15.93 5.34
CA ALA A 50 -27.35 -15.27 5.98
C ALA A 50 -27.91 -16.16 7.11
N ILE A 51 -27.97 -15.61 8.32
CA ILE A 51 -28.58 -16.26 9.50
C ILE A 51 -30.07 -15.94 9.55
N ASP A 52 -30.40 -14.66 9.34
CA ASP A 52 -31.78 -14.18 9.25
C ASP A 52 -31.87 -12.98 8.26
N ALA A 53 -32.98 -12.20 8.36
CA ALA A 53 -33.20 -11.09 7.44
C ALA A 53 -32.21 -9.95 7.56
N THR A 54 -31.55 -9.81 8.70
CA THR A 54 -30.66 -8.68 9.05
C THR A 54 -29.32 -9.12 9.60
N THR A 55 -29.12 -10.40 9.84
CA THR A 55 -27.93 -10.96 10.47
C THR A 55 -27.19 -11.88 9.52
N ILE A 56 -25.90 -11.65 9.35
CA ILE A 56 -25.04 -12.38 8.42
C ILE A 56 -23.73 -12.76 9.12
N ASP A 57 -23.23 -13.94 8.83
CA ASP A 57 -21.84 -14.30 9.13
C ASP A 57 -20.97 -13.97 7.93
N PHE A 58 -19.89 -13.21 8.15
CA PHE A 58 -18.85 -12.97 7.13
C PHE A 58 -17.62 -13.80 7.41
N TYR A 59 -17.00 -14.30 6.34
CA TYR A 59 -15.77 -15.08 6.36
C TYR A 59 -14.78 -14.48 5.37
N ILE A 60 -13.61 -14.05 5.86
CA ILE A 60 -12.54 -13.49 5.05
C ILE A 60 -11.33 -14.42 5.13
N THR A 61 -10.93 -14.98 4.00
CA THR A 61 -9.86 -15.99 3.93
C THR A 61 -8.72 -15.54 3.04
N CYS A 62 -7.49 -15.57 3.55
CA CYS A 62 -6.30 -15.47 2.71
C CYS A 62 -6.03 -16.81 2.02
N THR A 63 -5.95 -16.81 0.69
CA THR A 63 -5.79 -18.04 -0.10
C THR A 63 -4.34 -18.33 -0.50
N THR A 64 -3.42 -17.41 -0.28
CA THR A 64 -2.05 -17.52 -0.76
C THR A 64 -0.99 -17.62 0.33
N ASP A 65 -1.11 -16.90 1.43
CA ASP A 65 -0.03 -16.72 2.39
C ASP A 65 -0.52 -16.72 3.84
N ASP A 66 0.35 -17.13 4.78
CA ASP A 66 0.17 -16.83 6.20
C ASP A 66 0.52 -15.37 6.43
N TYR A 67 -0.16 -14.71 7.35
CA TYR A 67 0.06 -13.29 7.60
C TYR A 67 -0.22 -12.89 9.05
N GLU A 68 0.42 -11.82 9.47
CA GLU A 68 0.10 -11.12 10.72
C GLU A 68 -0.84 -9.97 10.40
N LEU A 69 -2.03 -9.98 11.00
CA LEU A 69 -3.02 -8.95 10.82
C LEU A 69 -2.63 -7.68 11.60
N ILE A 70 -2.54 -6.56 10.91
CA ILE A 70 -2.39 -5.23 11.53
C ILE A 70 -3.78 -4.61 11.68
N LYS A 71 -4.55 -4.58 10.60
CA LYS A 71 -5.85 -3.91 10.55
C LYS A 71 -6.76 -4.57 9.52
N LEU A 72 -8.04 -4.67 9.83
CA LEU A 72 -9.12 -4.99 8.90
C LEU A 72 -10.16 -3.87 8.92
N GLU A 73 -10.45 -3.30 7.77
CA GLU A 73 -11.51 -2.32 7.58
C GLU A 73 -12.67 -2.97 6.82
N ILE A 74 -13.86 -2.83 7.35
CA ILE A 74 -15.10 -3.24 6.70
C ILE A 74 -15.77 -1.99 6.17
N LYS A 75 -16.04 -1.96 4.86
CA LYS A 75 -16.73 -0.88 4.18
C LYS A 75 -18.10 -1.34 3.73
N SER A 76 -19.12 -0.75 4.30
CA SER A 76 -20.52 -1.04 3.97
C SER A 76 -20.97 -0.30 2.70
N PRO A 77 -22.00 -0.80 2.01
CA PRO A 77 -22.65 -0.04 0.94
C PRO A 77 -23.16 1.30 1.47
N GLY A 78 -22.67 2.41 0.84
CA GLY A 78 -23.02 3.77 1.27
C GLY A 78 -22.33 4.28 2.54
N GLY A 79 -21.39 3.52 3.13
CA GLY A 79 -20.56 3.96 4.26
C GLY A 79 -21.25 4.12 5.61
N LEU A 80 -22.47 3.59 5.76
CA LEU A 80 -23.28 3.78 6.97
C LEU A 80 -22.88 2.85 8.13
N GLN A 81 -22.15 1.79 7.86
CA GLN A 81 -21.72 0.77 8.81
C GLN A 81 -20.24 0.40 8.61
N ASP A 82 -19.40 1.40 8.37
CA ASP A 82 -17.97 1.17 8.26
C ASP A 82 -17.38 0.87 9.63
N GLU A 83 -16.59 -0.19 9.72
CA GLU A 83 -15.92 -0.61 10.95
C GLU A 83 -14.43 -0.85 10.72
N THR A 84 -13.65 -0.78 11.80
CA THR A 84 -12.23 -1.05 11.77
C THR A 84 -11.83 -1.92 12.96
N PHE A 85 -11.17 -3.04 12.67
CA PHE A 85 -10.65 -3.98 13.66
C PHE A 85 -9.14 -3.96 13.64
N LEU A 86 -8.52 -3.85 14.83
CA LEU A 86 -7.07 -3.94 14.98
C LEU A 86 -6.68 -5.39 15.22
N GLY A 87 -5.70 -5.88 14.46
CA GLY A 87 -5.25 -7.27 14.54
C GLY A 87 -4.37 -7.57 15.75
N ASN A 88 -3.75 -6.54 16.35
CA ASN A 88 -2.88 -6.67 17.54
C ASN A 88 -1.82 -7.78 17.43
N GLY A 89 -1.27 -7.98 16.24
CA GLY A 89 -0.26 -9.01 15.97
C GLY A 89 -0.84 -10.44 15.83
N MET A 90 -2.13 -10.58 15.56
CA MET A 90 -2.75 -11.89 15.33
C MET A 90 -2.15 -12.57 14.09
N LEU A 91 -1.56 -13.74 14.29
CA LEU A 91 -1.08 -14.59 13.20
C LEU A 91 -2.26 -15.39 12.64
N LEU A 92 -2.44 -15.33 11.35
CA LEU A 92 -3.49 -16.03 10.60
C LEU A 92 -2.85 -16.93 9.55
N ILE A 93 -3.33 -18.14 9.49
CA ILE A 93 -2.81 -19.19 8.60
C ILE A 93 -3.59 -19.14 7.28
N LYS A 94 -2.88 -19.38 6.20
CA LYS A 94 -3.46 -19.56 4.87
C LYS A 94 -4.61 -20.57 4.89
N GLY A 95 -5.75 -20.18 4.34
CA GLY A 95 -6.95 -21.01 4.25
C GLY A 95 -7.85 -20.94 5.49
N GLU A 96 -7.38 -20.38 6.59
CA GLU A 96 -8.23 -20.15 7.78
C GLU A 96 -9.00 -18.83 7.66
N PRO A 97 -10.33 -18.83 7.87
CA PRO A 97 -11.12 -17.62 7.78
C PRO A 97 -11.06 -16.77 9.05
N ILE A 98 -10.97 -15.45 8.88
CA ILE A 98 -11.44 -14.52 9.92
C ILE A 98 -12.97 -14.55 9.86
N THR A 99 -13.61 -14.81 11.00
CA THR A 99 -15.07 -14.92 11.08
C THR A 99 -15.65 -13.75 11.85
N PHE A 100 -16.68 -13.12 11.28
CA PHE A 100 -17.52 -12.13 11.93
C PHE A 100 -18.93 -12.73 12.09
N PRO A 101 -19.20 -13.43 13.19
CA PRO A 101 -20.47 -14.07 13.41
C PRO A 101 -21.55 -13.06 13.81
N ASN A 102 -22.77 -13.30 13.38
CA ASN A 102 -23.95 -12.50 13.73
C ASN A 102 -23.81 -11.00 13.42
N PHE A 103 -23.12 -10.67 12.32
CA PHE A 103 -22.94 -9.28 11.92
C PHE A 103 -24.28 -8.68 11.46
N PHE A 104 -24.68 -7.58 12.09
CA PHE A 104 -25.94 -6.93 11.76
C PHE A 104 -25.78 -6.09 10.50
N VAL A 105 -26.59 -6.37 9.47
CA VAL A 105 -26.51 -5.72 8.16
C VAL A 105 -27.76 -4.88 7.92
N ARG A 106 -27.59 -3.57 7.75
CA ARG A 106 -28.68 -2.61 7.47
C ARG A 106 -28.91 -2.40 5.99
N THR A 107 -27.88 -2.59 5.17
CA THR A 107 -27.93 -2.27 3.74
C THR A 107 -27.46 -3.47 2.90
N SER A 108 -28.24 -3.77 1.86
CA SER A 108 -27.82 -4.70 0.82
C SER A 108 -26.82 -4.04 -0.13
N GLY A 109 -26.00 -4.85 -0.80
CA GLY A 109 -25.02 -4.38 -1.76
C GLY A 109 -23.65 -5.00 -1.57
N SER A 110 -22.62 -4.39 -2.13
CA SER A 110 -21.24 -4.88 -2.05
C SER A 110 -20.56 -4.40 -0.76
N TRP A 111 -20.18 -5.35 0.08
CA TRP A 111 -19.35 -5.12 1.27
C TRP A 111 -17.91 -5.37 0.91
N ILE A 112 -17.02 -4.44 1.26
CA ILE A 112 -15.59 -4.48 0.92
C ILE A 112 -14.80 -4.64 2.21
N PHE A 113 -13.86 -5.58 2.21
CA PHE A 113 -12.92 -5.84 3.30
C PHE A 113 -11.52 -5.45 2.86
N ILE A 114 -10.87 -4.55 3.59
CA ILE A 114 -9.51 -4.09 3.32
C ILE A 114 -8.62 -4.63 4.44
N VAL A 115 -7.74 -5.55 4.08
CA VAL A 115 -6.82 -6.22 5.01
C VAL A 115 -5.44 -5.59 4.88
N THR A 116 -4.90 -5.09 5.99
CA THR A 116 -3.52 -4.61 6.10
C THR A 116 -2.76 -5.52 7.03
N GLY A 117 -1.58 -5.96 6.61
CA GLY A 117 -0.80 -6.92 7.38
C GLY A 117 0.64 -7.06 6.93
N THR A 118 1.32 -8.03 7.50
CA THR A 118 2.69 -8.44 7.15
C THR A 118 2.69 -9.90 6.74
N ILE A 119 3.30 -10.23 5.61
CA ILE A 119 3.42 -11.61 5.10
C ILE A 119 4.32 -12.42 6.03
N LYS A 120 3.90 -13.64 6.38
CA LYS A 120 4.63 -14.55 7.28
C LYS A 120 5.06 -15.85 6.60
N SER A 121 4.72 -16.08 5.32
CA SER A 121 5.13 -17.25 4.57
C SER A 121 5.60 -16.90 3.15
N GLY A 122 6.32 -17.82 2.50
CA GLY A 122 6.78 -17.66 1.11
C GLY A 122 7.98 -16.71 0.95
N ALA A 123 8.20 -16.26 -0.30
CA ALA A 123 9.37 -15.45 -0.68
C ALA A 123 9.31 -13.99 -0.17
N ASP A 124 8.11 -13.49 0.16
CA ASP A 124 7.88 -12.11 0.58
C ASP A 124 7.73 -11.94 2.09
N ILE A 125 8.23 -12.89 2.89
CA ILE A 125 8.20 -12.83 4.37
C ILE A 125 8.72 -11.48 4.87
N GLY A 126 7.97 -10.87 5.78
CA GLY A 126 8.32 -9.60 6.41
C GLY A 126 7.86 -8.36 5.65
N LYS A 127 7.38 -8.50 4.42
CA LYS A 127 6.85 -7.37 3.65
C LYS A 127 5.42 -7.03 4.08
N SER A 128 5.14 -5.74 4.21
CA SER A 128 3.79 -5.24 4.48
C SER A 128 2.95 -5.26 3.22
N PHE A 129 1.64 -5.47 3.39
CA PHE A 129 0.68 -5.43 2.30
C PHE A 129 -0.61 -4.72 2.70
N THR A 130 -1.37 -4.29 1.70
CA THR A 130 -2.78 -3.95 1.80
C THR A 130 -3.51 -4.61 0.64
N ALA A 131 -4.49 -5.43 0.95
CA ALA A 131 -5.29 -6.17 -0.02
C ALA A 131 -6.78 -5.95 0.25
N SER A 132 -7.63 -6.15 -0.77
CA SER A 132 -9.06 -6.05 -0.61
C SER A 132 -9.79 -7.23 -1.24
N CYS A 133 -10.91 -7.59 -0.64
CA CYS A 133 -11.88 -8.51 -1.22
C CYS A 133 -13.30 -7.99 -0.95
N SER A 134 -14.27 -8.54 -1.62
CA SER A 134 -15.68 -8.12 -1.45
C SER A 134 -16.65 -9.28 -1.54
N VAL A 135 -17.81 -9.08 -0.95
CA VAL A 135 -18.95 -10.00 -1.06
C VAL A 135 -20.24 -9.18 -1.25
N SER A 136 -21.12 -9.66 -2.11
CA SER A 136 -22.44 -9.05 -2.31
C SER A 136 -23.44 -9.66 -1.35
N VAL A 137 -24.09 -8.81 -0.56
CA VAL A 137 -25.20 -9.18 0.29
C VAL A 137 -26.49 -8.76 -0.40
N GLY A 138 -27.35 -9.75 -0.71
CA GLY A 138 -28.65 -9.51 -1.35
C GLY A 138 -29.60 -8.76 -0.43
N GLY A 139 -30.35 -7.81 -1.00
CA GLY A 139 -31.60 -7.34 -0.38
C GLY A 139 -32.69 -8.38 -0.54
N LYS A 140 -33.47 -8.57 0.49
CA LYS A 140 -34.73 -9.32 0.39
C LYS A 140 -35.86 -8.39 0.02
#